data_21b0f3117e2101ebcb5ac7414ee70714
#
_entry.id   21b0f3117e2101ebcb5ac7414ee70714
#
_cell.length_a   1.000
_cell.length_b   1.000
_cell.length_c   1.000
_cell.angle_alpha   90.00
_cell.angle_beta   90.00
_cell.angle_gamma   90.00
#
_symmetry.space_group_name_H-M   'P 1'
#
loop_
_entity.id
_entity.type
_entity.pdbx_description
1 polymer ?
#
loop_
_entity_poly.entity_id
_entity_poly.type
_entity_poly.pdbx_seq_one_letter_code
_entity_poly.pdbx_strand_id
1 'polypeptide(L)'
;MRIGIDFGTTNSAVAVYSANHLQPIITDPQNENPQVLPSLIYIDREQKSTLGIRAAMQYLQFETGRAVAWRKRKVGEAEIVVSGKGSDAITYIQDLFALVDDNAKGRLLQSIKTMLRDPHYDGTRIFDRFYTLNELIGAFLGQLKTATEAIVGEPCDEVVIGRPVKFSDEAYINIRAEEIIYKGARLAGFKHVTFAEEPLGVTYLEHVRSEKRQTAFVFDFGGGTLDLTLAEIGGNIPPNVIATRGVLLGGDDLDKRIMQYLQKYFGKDVTIGREKYPFPYEMLELLDAWQTMPELSKPQYMQRIKDFQEKSSNHKAMRALETLAKENLGYTLFQRIEFAKRELSTKDSTHLRFVHGAIQIDETLTRDRFNRLVEADVKKARDGINELLAQANFPASGVDVVLRTGGSSLVPVFADMLEDIFGADRVRQLEPLVSVVGGMAVIASQNIRPIPPYTIRYEDEKNIIVSDIQTGSDFRYEKYIMQVDEKAYMDTGYVISKCPVIFCGLPAIRTSFADRNVRGQDWVRFTLHRPSRVYVGYDATVMPEALPLWLRDFIVEDWLIEVNDEWYGARALRVYRQEYGVGDVILGGNCYEKDMPISYVVVVQALIS
;
A
#
# COMPACT_ATOMS: atom_id res chain seq x y z
N MET A 1 -13.29 -15.82 20.51
CA MET A 1 -14.21 -15.47 19.39
C MET A 1 -13.43 -15.30 18.11
N ARG A 2 -14.03 -15.65 16.92
CA ARG A 2 -13.52 -15.37 15.58
C ARG A 2 -14.26 -14.17 14.99
N ILE A 3 -13.52 -13.25 14.39
CA ILE A 3 -14.09 -12.01 13.87
C ILE A 3 -13.68 -11.76 12.42
N GLY A 4 -14.50 -11.01 11.69
CA GLY A 4 -14.20 -10.51 10.36
C GLY A 4 -13.89 -9.03 10.41
N ILE A 5 -12.81 -8.60 9.77
CA ILE A 5 -12.43 -7.20 9.63
C ILE A 5 -12.35 -6.83 8.16
N ASP A 6 -13.01 -5.76 7.79
CA ASP A 6 -12.73 -5.00 6.58
C ASP A 6 -11.79 -3.84 6.93
N PHE A 7 -10.53 -3.97 6.56
CA PHE A 7 -9.54 -2.89 6.70
C PHE A 7 -9.49 -2.09 5.40
N GLY A 8 -10.39 -1.12 5.27
CA GLY A 8 -10.55 -0.32 4.06
C GLY A 8 -9.60 0.87 3.96
N THR A 9 -9.46 1.42 2.75
CA THR A 9 -8.66 2.63 2.47
C THR A 9 -9.22 3.85 3.21
N THR A 10 -10.51 4.08 3.11
CA THR A 10 -11.20 5.24 3.68
C THR A 10 -11.85 4.92 5.02
N ASN A 11 -12.42 3.72 5.14
CA ASN A 11 -13.17 3.27 6.31
C ASN A 11 -12.82 1.83 6.64
N SER A 12 -12.84 1.49 7.93
CA SER A 12 -12.64 0.14 8.43
C SER A 12 -13.83 -0.28 9.28
N ALA A 13 -14.17 -1.57 9.26
CA ALA A 13 -15.27 -2.12 10.03
C ALA A 13 -14.94 -3.50 10.56
N VAL A 14 -15.65 -3.95 11.60
CA VAL A 14 -15.54 -5.28 12.16
C VAL A 14 -16.93 -5.86 12.43
N ALA A 15 -17.08 -7.15 12.20
CA ALA A 15 -18.32 -7.86 12.47
C ALA A 15 -18.06 -9.25 13.03
N VAL A 16 -19.08 -9.77 13.71
CA VAL A 16 -19.18 -11.14 14.18
C VAL A 16 -20.35 -11.83 13.51
N TYR A 17 -20.20 -13.09 13.16
CA TYR A 17 -21.27 -13.92 12.65
C TYR A 17 -21.43 -15.15 13.55
N SER A 18 -22.60 -15.29 14.16
CA SER A 18 -22.90 -16.38 15.09
C SER A 18 -24.39 -16.73 15.02
N ALA A 19 -24.69 -18.03 15.10
CA ALA A 19 -26.07 -18.53 15.05
C ALA A 19 -26.91 -17.97 13.86
N ASN A 20 -26.31 -17.87 12.69
CA ASN A 20 -26.91 -17.29 11.47
C ASN A 20 -27.28 -15.79 11.59
N HIS A 21 -26.72 -15.11 12.59
CA HIS A 21 -26.92 -13.68 12.79
C HIS A 21 -25.62 -12.91 12.58
N LEU A 22 -25.67 -11.88 11.73
CA LEU A 22 -24.58 -10.94 11.51
C LEU A 22 -24.72 -9.76 12.47
N GLN A 23 -23.66 -9.51 13.24
CA GLN A 23 -23.57 -8.39 14.17
C GLN A 23 -22.39 -7.48 13.78
N PRO A 24 -22.63 -6.37 13.06
CA PRO A 24 -21.65 -5.32 12.92
C PRO A 24 -21.39 -4.63 14.28
N ILE A 25 -20.15 -4.29 14.56
CA ILE A 25 -19.71 -3.76 15.85
C ILE A 25 -19.62 -2.24 15.79
N ILE A 26 -20.04 -1.56 16.85
CA ILE A 26 -19.84 -0.12 17.02
C ILE A 26 -18.36 0.13 17.33
N THR A 27 -17.66 0.82 16.41
CA THR A 27 -16.22 1.06 16.47
C THR A 27 -15.85 2.53 16.66
N ASP A 28 -16.71 3.45 16.23
CA ASP A 28 -16.55 4.90 16.42
C ASP A 28 -17.92 5.55 16.72
N PRO A 29 -18.31 5.63 18.00
CA PRO A 29 -19.63 6.14 18.41
C PRO A 29 -19.90 7.60 17.99
N GLN A 30 -18.87 8.37 17.66
CA GLN A 30 -19.00 9.77 17.27
C GLN A 30 -19.09 9.98 15.76
N ASN A 31 -18.85 8.90 14.98
CA ASN A 31 -19.00 8.96 13.54
C ASN A 31 -20.47 8.98 13.12
N GLU A 32 -20.77 9.53 11.95
CA GLU A 32 -22.12 9.52 11.34
C GLU A 32 -22.70 8.10 11.27
N ASN A 33 -21.87 7.12 10.89
CA ASN A 33 -22.17 5.69 11.04
C ASN A 33 -21.27 5.11 12.15
N PRO A 34 -21.81 4.81 13.35
CA PRO A 34 -21.02 4.33 14.47
C PRO A 34 -20.34 2.97 14.27
N GLN A 35 -20.81 2.17 13.30
CA GLN A 35 -20.23 0.86 12.97
C GLN A 35 -18.98 0.96 12.09
N VAL A 36 -18.59 2.17 11.72
CA VAL A 36 -17.48 2.45 10.82
C VAL A 36 -16.44 3.31 11.51
N LEU A 37 -15.19 2.86 11.48
CA LEU A 37 -14.02 3.61 11.91
C LEU A 37 -13.37 4.25 10.68
N PRO A 38 -13.45 5.57 10.50
CA PRO A 38 -12.67 6.25 9.45
C PRO A 38 -11.19 5.92 9.55
N SER A 39 -10.54 5.60 8.43
CA SER A 39 -9.12 5.21 8.37
C SER A 39 -8.21 6.43 8.53
N LEU A 40 -8.40 7.13 9.64
CA LEU A 40 -7.71 8.35 10.06
C LEU A 40 -6.97 8.11 11.37
N ILE A 41 -5.72 8.54 11.46
CA ILE A 41 -4.94 8.56 12.69
C ILE A 41 -4.24 9.92 12.84
N TYR A 42 -4.45 10.57 13.98
CA TYR A 42 -3.75 11.79 14.37
C TYR A 42 -2.78 11.47 15.49
N ILE A 43 -1.53 11.83 15.33
CA ILE A 43 -0.47 11.60 16.32
C ILE A 43 0.07 12.96 16.75
N ASP A 44 -0.02 13.27 18.04
CA ASP A 44 0.42 14.52 18.62
C ASP A 44 1.92 14.53 19.00
N ARG A 45 2.40 15.62 19.57
CA ARG A 45 3.82 15.77 19.97
C ARG A 45 4.19 14.87 21.15
N GLU A 46 3.24 14.50 21.98
CA GLU A 46 3.40 13.56 23.09
C GLU A 46 3.32 12.10 22.64
N GLN A 47 3.31 11.85 21.30
CA GLN A 47 3.24 10.54 20.67
C GLN A 47 1.93 9.79 20.97
N LYS A 48 0.89 10.52 21.39
CA LYS A 48 -0.44 9.96 21.61
C LYS A 48 -1.18 9.88 20.28
N SER A 49 -1.69 8.69 19.96
CA SER A 49 -2.49 8.46 18.78
C SER A 49 -3.99 8.57 19.07
N THR A 50 -4.72 9.18 18.16
CA THR A 50 -6.19 9.24 18.14
C THR A 50 -6.67 8.75 16.78
N LEU A 51 -7.72 7.92 16.75
CA LEU A 51 -8.23 7.28 15.54
C LEU A 51 -9.64 7.79 15.18
N GLY A 52 -10.05 7.53 13.93
CA GLY A 52 -11.39 7.77 13.44
C GLY A 52 -11.77 9.24 13.34
N ILE A 53 -13.05 9.54 13.57
CA ILE A 53 -13.57 10.91 13.44
C ILE A 53 -12.93 11.88 14.42
N ARG A 54 -12.52 11.40 15.60
CA ARG A 54 -11.81 12.20 16.60
C ARG A 54 -10.45 12.69 16.09
N ALA A 55 -9.76 11.88 15.29
CA ALA A 55 -8.50 12.27 14.63
C ALA A 55 -8.73 13.46 13.67
N ALA A 56 -9.79 13.39 12.87
CA ALA A 56 -10.19 14.49 11.99
C ALA A 56 -10.52 15.77 12.77
N MET A 57 -11.30 15.65 13.87
CA MET A 57 -11.67 16.77 14.72
C MET A 57 -10.44 17.45 15.33
N GLN A 58 -9.49 16.67 15.85
CA GLN A 58 -8.24 17.22 16.39
C GLN A 58 -7.41 17.94 15.33
N TYR A 59 -7.29 17.35 14.14
CA TYR A 59 -6.59 17.99 13.02
C TYR A 59 -7.23 19.30 12.62
N LEU A 60 -8.55 19.33 12.46
CA LEU A 60 -9.29 20.56 12.13
C LEU A 60 -9.11 21.64 13.20
N GLN A 61 -9.10 21.24 14.46
CA GLN A 61 -8.95 22.16 15.59
C GLN A 61 -7.53 22.74 15.69
N PHE A 62 -6.49 21.93 15.46
CA PHE A 62 -5.13 22.30 15.80
C PHE A 62 -4.25 22.62 14.59
N GLU A 63 -4.57 22.06 13.42
CA GLU A 63 -3.68 22.10 12.26
C GLU A 63 -4.21 22.96 11.10
N THR A 64 -5.51 23.21 11.04
CA THR A 64 -6.14 23.98 9.96
C THR A 64 -6.20 25.47 10.31
N GLY A 65 -5.90 26.35 9.36
CA GLY A 65 -5.96 27.80 9.52
C GLY A 65 -4.81 28.38 10.33
N ARG A 66 -3.83 27.58 10.72
CA ARG A 66 -2.62 28.05 11.40
C ARG A 66 -1.48 28.34 10.43
N ALA A 67 -0.60 29.25 10.80
CA ALA A 67 0.61 29.49 10.04
C ALA A 67 1.59 28.32 10.14
N VAL A 68 2.09 27.86 9.00
CA VAL A 68 3.17 26.87 8.91
C VAL A 68 4.51 27.57 9.14
N ALA A 69 5.37 26.99 9.99
CA ALA A 69 6.69 27.55 10.33
C ALA A 69 7.80 26.51 10.13
N TRP A 70 8.34 26.47 8.92
CA TRP A 70 9.42 25.55 8.57
C TRP A 70 10.74 25.93 9.24
N ARG A 71 11.32 24.99 9.98
CA ARG A 71 12.69 25.08 10.50
C ARG A 71 13.51 23.89 10.07
N LYS A 72 14.78 24.16 9.76
CA LYS A 72 15.77 23.12 9.50
C LYS A 72 16.18 22.50 10.82
N ARG A 73 15.86 21.22 11.03
CA ARG A 73 16.24 20.46 12.23
C ARG A 73 17.14 19.29 11.83
N LYS A 74 18.12 19.01 12.66
CA LYS A 74 18.92 17.79 12.54
C LYS A 74 18.03 16.58 12.84
N VAL A 75 17.94 15.64 11.89
CA VAL A 75 17.10 14.42 11.99
C VAL A 75 17.93 13.15 12.08
N GLY A 76 19.24 13.26 11.91
CA GLY A 76 20.16 12.14 11.97
C GLY A 76 21.57 12.56 11.57
N GLU A 77 22.43 11.57 11.49
CA GLU A 77 23.79 11.68 10.99
C GLU A 77 23.99 10.62 9.91
N ALA A 78 24.73 10.96 8.86
CA ALA A 78 25.20 10.00 7.87
C ALA A 78 26.71 10.01 7.87
N GLU A 79 27.29 8.84 7.90
CA GLU A 79 28.73 8.67 7.71
C GLU A 79 29.01 8.67 6.19
N ILE A 80 29.81 9.62 5.73
CA ILE A 80 30.21 9.74 4.34
C ILE A 80 31.68 9.37 4.22
N VAL A 81 31.94 8.32 3.45
CA VAL A 81 33.29 7.90 3.12
C VAL A 81 33.66 8.44 1.74
N VAL A 82 34.64 9.37 1.68
CA VAL A 82 35.16 9.88 0.41
C VAL A 82 36.46 9.15 0.10
N SER A 83 36.43 8.31 -0.93
CA SER A 83 37.64 7.65 -1.46
C SER A 83 38.38 8.63 -2.36
N GLY A 84 39.53 9.12 -1.91
CA GLY A 84 40.47 9.88 -2.74
C GLY A 84 41.31 8.96 -3.64
N LYS A 85 41.91 9.49 -4.72
CA LYS A 85 42.94 8.78 -5.49
C LYS A 85 44.25 8.70 -4.64
N GLY A 86 44.24 7.86 -3.62
CA GLY A 86 45.35 7.64 -2.68
C GLY A 86 44.81 6.83 -1.49
N SER A 87 45.66 6.15 -0.77
CA SER A 87 45.34 5.09 0.18
C SER A 87 44.56 5.47 1.45
N ASP A 88 44.11 6.70 1.61
CA ASP A 88 43.39 7.12 2.81
C ASP A 88 41.94 7.52 2.46
N ALA A 89 40.98 6.67 2.82
CA ALA A 89 39.57 7.04 2.83
C ALA A 89 39.35 8.05 3.98
N ILE A 90 38.83 9.21 3.65
CA ILE A 90 38.41 10.19 4.67
C ILE A 90 36.94 9.91 5.00
N THR A 91 36.75 9.47 6.23
CA THR A 91 35.39 9.30 6.79
C THR A 91 35.01 10.57 7.55
N TYR A 92 33.88 11.16 7.25
CA TYR A 92 33.31 12.26 8.03
C TYR A 92 31.81 12.04 8.29
N ILE A 93 31.38 12.48 9.46
CA ILE A 93 29.98 12.44 9.83
C ILE A 93 29.31 13.70 9.29
N GLN A 94 28.30 13.52 8.46
CA GLN A 94 27.46 14.61 7.97
C GLN A 94 26.12 14.60 8.66
N ASP A 95 25.77 15.74 9.28
CA ASP A 95 24.45 15.94 9.83
C ASP A 95 23.39 15.95 8.75
N LEU A 96 22.38 15.10 8.91
CA LEU A 96 21.18 15.09 8.07
C LEU A 96 20.17 16.06 8.63
N PHE A 97 19.69 16.95 7.79
CA PHE A 97 18.69 17.95 8.16
C PHE A 97 17.41 17.75 7.38
N ALA A 98 16.27 17.89 8.05
CA ALA A 98 14.96 17.98 7.42
C ALA A 98 14.29 19.31 7.77
N LEU A 99 13.39 19.76 6.90
CA LEU A 99 12.48 20.84 7.20
C LEU A 99 11.30 20.29 8.01
N VAL A 100 11.12 20.81 9.21
CA VAL A 100 10.07 20.42 10.14
C VAL A 100 9.19 21.64 10.42
N ASP A 101 7.87 21.47 10.42
CA ASP A 101 6.95 22.52 10.83
C ASP A 101 6.91 22.62 12.35
N ASP A 102 7.54 23.66 12.89
CA ASP A 102 7.64 23.89 14.34
C ASP A 102 6.30 24.23 14.99
N ASN A 103 5.33 24.73 14.24
CA ASN A 103 4.01 25.07 14.75
C ASN A 103 3.05 23.87 14.77
N ALA A 104 3.38 22.77 14.10
CA ALA A 104 2.53 21.57 14.08
C ALA A 104 2.32 21.02 15.50
N LYS A 105 1.09 20.75 15.88
CA LYS A 105 0.73 20.10 17.15
C LYS A 105 0.66 18.60 17.00
N GLY A 106 0.38 18.12 15.79
CA GLY A 106 0.33 16.72 15.45
C GLY A 106 0.34 16.53 13.94
N ARG A 107 0.22 15.28 13.51
CA ARG A 107 0.15 14.89 12.11
C ARG A 107 -1.02 13.96 11.88
N LEU A 108 -1.87 14.28 10.90
CA LEU A 108 -2.95 13.40 10.44
C LEU A 108 -2.41 12.54 9.31
N LEU A 109 -2.68 11.25 9.40
CA LEU A 109 -2.49 10.27 8.34
C LEU A 109 -3.85 9.71 7.95
N GLN A 110 -4.09 9.60 6.66
CA GLN A 110 -5.32 9.07 6.06
C GLN A 110 -4.94 8.05 4.99
N SER A 111 -5.83 7.10 4.74
CA SER A 111 -5.69 6.14 3.64
C SER A 111 -4.37 5.37 3.68
N ILE A 112 -3.90 4.98 4.89
CA ILE A 112 -2.60 4.29 5.10
C ILE A 112 -2.51 3.02 4.24
N LYS A 113 -3.64 2.36 3.96
CA LYS A 113 -3.70 1.18 3.09
C LYS A 113 -3.15 1.46 1.68
N THR A 114 -3.27 2.68 1.15
CA THR A 114 -2.71 3.03 -0.16
C THR A 114 -1.19 3.09 -0.17
N MET A 115 -0.56 3.36 0.99
CA MET A 115 0.90 3.39 1.12
C MET A 115 1.53 1.99 0.97
N LEU A 116 0.73 0.94 1.12
CA LEU A 116 1.17 -0.44 0.88
C LEU A 116 1.56 -0.71 -0.59
N ARG A 117 1.13 0.16 -1.51
CA ARG A 117 1.45 0.08 -2.95
C ARG A 117 2.84 0.59 -3.29
N ASP A 118 3.41 1.44 -2.43
CA ASP A 118 4.76 1.98 -2.64
C ASP A 118 5.79 1.05 -1.99
N PRO A 119 6.64 0.37 -2.78
CA PRO A 119 7.64 -0.56 -2.27
C PRO A 119 8.72 0.13 -1.42
N HIS A 120 8.87 1.44 -1.55
CA HIS A 120 9.89 2.24 -0.85
C HIS A 120 9.35 2.93 0.41
N TYR A 121 8.06 2.80 0.69
CA TYR A 121 7.44 3.43 1.84
C TYR A 121 7.25 2.45 2.99
N ASP A 122 8.20 2.41 3.91
CA ASP A 122 8.15 1.52 5.10
C ASP A 122 7.47 2.16 6.31
N GLY A 123 7.28 3.46 6.27
CA GLY A 123 6.70 4.23 7.37
C GLY A 123 6.97 5.72 7.24
N THR A 124 6.71 6.44 8.30
CA THR A 124 6.88 7.90 8.31
C THR A 124 7.41 8.40 9.65
N ARG A 125 8.26 9.43 9.58
CA ARG A 125 8.70 10.12 10.79
C ARG A 125 7.66 11.16 11.20
N ILE A 126 7.23 11.08 12.46
CA ILE A 126 6.34 12.05 13.09
C ILE A 126 7.10 12.63 14.28
N PHE A 127 7.53 13.88 14.16
CA PHE A 127 8.44 14.55 15.07
C PHE A 127 9.77 13.78 15.23
N ASP A 128 10.07 13.28 16.39
CA ASP A 128 11.31 12.58 16.75
C ASP A 128 11.23 11.04 16.59
N ARG A 129 10.01 10.50 16.36
CA ARG A 129 9.78 9.05 16.23
C ARG A 129 9.46 8.65 14.79
N PHE A 130 10.05 7.53 14.35
CA PHE A 130 9.67 6.84 13.13
C PHE A 130 8.58 5.81 13.45
N TYR A 131 7.48 5.86 12.70
CA TYR A 131 6.38 4.92 12.75
C TYR A 131 6.41 4.05 11.51
N THR A 132 6.51 2.74 11.69
CA THR A 132 6.40 1.78 10.60
C THR A 132 4.96 1.60 10.16
N LEU A 133 4.74 1.15 8.91
CA LEU A 133 3.37 0.87 8.42
C LEU A 133 2.64 -0.16 9.27
N ASN A 134 3.34 -1.21 9.73
CA ASN A 134 2.74 -2.23 10.58
C ASN A 134 2.34 -1.70 11.97
N GLU A 135 3.07 -0.74 12.56
CA GLU A 135 2.65 -0.08 13.81
C GLU A 135 1.37 0.75 13.59
N LEU A 136 1.31 1.52 12.49
CA LEU A 136 0.15 2.34 12.16
C LEU A 136 -1.09 1.48 11.88
N ILE A 137 -0.94 0.41 11.08
CA ILE A 137 -2.03 -0.54 10.80
C ILE A 137 -2.44 -1.29 12.07
N GLY A 138 -1.47 -1.68 12.89
CA GLY A 138 -1.70 -2.33 14.17
C GLY A 138 -2.55 -1.49 15.13
N ALA A 139 -2.41 -0.16 15.10
CA ALA A 139 -3.24 0.73 15.90
C ALA A 139 -4.72 0.67 15.48
N PHE A 140 -5.03 0.64 14.18
CA PHE A 140 -6.40 0.47 13.68
C PHE A 140 -6.98 -0.90 14.05
N LEU A 141 -6.23 -1.96 13.76
CA LEU A 141 -6.67 -3.33 14.05
C LEU A 141 -6.85 -3.56 15.56
N GLY A 142 -6.00 -2.95 16.39
CA GLY A 142 -6.11 -2.98 17.84
C GLY A 142 -7.35 -2.26 18.37
N GLN A 143 -7.72 -1.12 17.79
CA GLN A 143 -8.96 -0.42 18.13
C GLN A 143 -10.19 -1.26 17.78
N LEU A 144 -10.22 -1.87 16.59
CA LEU A 144 -11.31 -2.73 16.14
C LEU A 144 -11.44 -3.97 17.06
N LYS A 145 -10.31 -4.60 17.40
CA LYS A 145 -10.26 -5.72 18.34
C LYS A 145 -10.82 -5.33 19.70
N THR A 146 -10.32 -4.25 20.29
CA THR A 146 -10.75 -3.78 21.62
C THR A 146 -12.23 -3.43 21.65
N ALA A 147 -12.75 -2.75 20.62
CA ALA A 147 -14.17 -2.43 20.51
C ALA A 147 -15.03 -3.70 20.44
N THR A 148 -14.55 -4.71 19.70
CA THR A 148 -15.26 -5.98 19.57
C THR A 148 -15.28 -6.74 20.91
N GLU A 149 -14.12 -6.89 21.55
CA GLU A 149 -14.00 -7.59 22.85
C GLU A 149 -14.86 -6.95 23.95
N ALA A 150 -14.98 -5.62 23.93
CA ALA A 150 -15.85 -4.91 24.87
C ALA A 150 -17.35 -5.21 24.68
N ILE A 151 -17.78 -5.53 23.44
CA ILE A 151 -19.17 -5.82 23.11
C ILE A 151 -19.48 -7.32 23.29
N VAL A 152 -18.58 -8.20 22.82
CA VAL A 152 -18.81 -9.65 22.87
C VAL A 152 -18.46 -10.26 24.23
N GLY A 153 -17.66 -9.59 25.05
CA GLY A 153 -17.29 -10.01 26.40
C GLY A 153 -16.25 -11.13 26.50
N GLU A 154 -15.60 -11.48 25.37
CA GLU A 154 -14.55 -12.51 25.34
C GLU A 154 -13.40 -12.12 24.40
N PRO A 155 -12.18 -12.71 24.59
CA PRO A 155 -11.04 -12.45 23.72
C PRO A 155 -11.28 -12.83 22.26
N CYS A 156 -10.86 -11.97 21.33
CA CYS A 156 -10.91 -12.17 19.90
C CYS A 156 -9.51 -12.48 19.36
N ASP A 157 -9.09 -13.74 19.45
CA ASP A 157 -7.74 -14.16 19.08
C ASP A 157 -7.59 -14.48 17.58
N GLU A 158 -8.69 -14.79 16.90
CA GLU A 158 -8.71 -15.21 15.49
C GLU A 158 -9.43 -14.17 14.62
N VAL A 159 -8.82 -13.81 13.51
CA VAL A 159 -9.36 -12.80 12.59
C VAL A 159 -9.23 -13.21 11.14
N VAL A 160 -10.27 -12.90 10.36
CA VAL A 160 -10.23 -12.85 8.90
C VAL A 160 -10.20 -11.38 8.48
N ILE A 161 -9.14 -10.97 7.78
CA ILE A 161 -8.94 -9.59 7.33
C ILE A 161 -9.19 -9.52 5.83
N GLY A 162 -10.07 -8.60 5.42
CA GLY A 162 -10.31 -8.27 4.03
C GLY A 162 -9.10 -7.60 3.38
N ARG A 163 -8.78 -8.01 2.16
CA ARG A 163 -7.80 -7.35 1.32
C ARG A 163 -8.33 -7.19 -0.11
N PRO A 164 -7.85 -6.20 -0.89
CA PRO A 164 -8.23 -6.11 -2.29
C PRO A 164 -7.70 -7.32 -3.08
N VAL A 165 -8.25 -7.58 -4.26
CA VAL A 165 -7.73 -8.62 -5.16
C VAL A 165 -6.26 -8.36 -5.45
N LYS A 166 -5.87 -7.10 -5.64
CA LYS A 166 -4.45 -6.70 -5.74
C LYS A 166 -4.20 -5.32 -5.12
N PHE A 167 -3.04 -5.16 -4.49
CA PHE A 167 -2.53 -3.85 -4.06
C PHE A 167 -1.78 -3.15 -5.21
N SER A 168 -1.12 -3.94 -6.06
CA SER A 168 -0.29 -3.48 -7.19
C SER A 168 -0.30 -4.52 -8.30
N ASP A 169 0.08 -4.12 -9.51
CA ASP A 169 0.35 -5.03 -10.62
C ASP A 169 1.60 -5.90 -10.38
N GLU A 170 2.48 -5.46 -9.48
CA GLU A 170 3.69 -6.17 -9.10
C GLU A 170 3.41 -7.17 -7.97
N ALA A 171 3.67 -8.45 -8.23
CA ALA A 171 3.35 -9.54 -7.30
C ALA A 171 4.03 -9.37 -5.93
N TYR A 172 5.31 -8.96 -5.90
CA TYR A 172 6.06 -8.78 -4.67
C TYR A 172 5.48 -7.67 -3.76
N ILE A 173 4.85 -6.63 -4.35
CA ILE A 173 4.19 -5.58 -3.58
C ILE A 173 2.95 -6.14 -2.89
N ASN A 174 2.22 -7.05 -3.54
CA ASN A 174 1.07 -7.71 -2.94
C ASN A 174 1.48 -8.55 -1.72
N ILE A 175 2.56 -9.31 -1.85
CA ILE A 175 3.12 -10.13 -0.77
C ILE A 175 3.56 -9.24 0.40
N ARG A 176 4.33 -8.19 0.11
CA ARG A 176 4.78 -7.22 1.11
C ARG A 176 3.62 -6.56 1.85
N ALA A 177 2.57 -6.18 1.12
CA ALA A 177 1.38 -5.55 1.69
C ALA A 177 0.68 -6.49 2.69
N GLU A 178 0.48 -7.76 2.33
CA GLU A 178 -0.09 -8.77 3.24
C GLU A 178 0.79 -8.98 4.47
N GLU A 179 2.11 -9.05 4.29
CA GLU A 179 3.05 -9.21 5.40
C GLU A 179 2.98 -8.04 6.38
N ILE A 180 2.92 -6.80 5.88
CA ILE A 180 2.80 -5.62 6.73
C ILE A 180 1.48 -5.65 7.51
N ILE A 181 0.35 -6.00 6.87
CA ILE A 181 -0.94 -6.13 7.54
C ILE A 181 -0.90 -7.26 8.58
N TYR A 182 -0.29 -8.41 8.22
CA TYR A 182 -0.11 -9.53 9.15
C TYR A 182 0.67 -9.11 10.41
N LYS A 183 1.82 -8.44 10.24
CA LYS A 183 2.62 -7.92 11.35
C LYS A 183 1.81 -6.91 12.19
N GLY A 184 1.04 -6.03 11.54
CA GLY A 184 0.13 -5.11 12.22
C GLY A 184 -0.94 -5.85 13.05
N ALA A 185 -1.55 -6.90 12.51
CA ALA A 185 -2.52 -7.73 13.22
C ALA A 185 -1.87 -8.45 14.42
N ARG A 186 -0.64 -8.94 14.27
CA ARG A 186 0.11 -9.53 15.40
C ARG A 186 0.40 -8.50 16.50
N LEU A 187 0.77 -7.27 16.14
CA LEU A 187 0.95 -6.15 17.09
C LEU A 187 -0.36 -5.78 17.78
N ALA A 188 -1.50 -5.89 17.09
CA ALA A 188 -2.83 -5.71 17.68
C ALA A 188 -3.25 -6.84 18.64
N GLY A 189 -2.45 -7.92 18.76
CA GLY A 189 -2.67 -9.03 19.66
C GLY A 189 -3.53 -10.16 19.08
N PHE A 190 -3.72 -10.24 17.76
CA PHE A 190 -4.32 -11.41 17.13
C PHE A 190 -3.32 -12.58 17.10
N LYS A 191 -3.77 -13.79 17.45
CA LYS A 191 -2.94 -15.01 17.44
C LYS A 191 -3.00 -15.73 16.09
N HIS A 192 -4.18 -15.73 15.46
CA HIS A 192 -4.42 -16.38 14.18
C HIS A 192 -5.02 -15.37 13.20
N VAL A 193 -4.31 -15.14 12.11
CA VAL A 193 -4.68 -14.16 11.07
C VAL A 193 -4.85 -14.91 9.75
N THR A 194 -5.99 -14.70 9.11
CA THR A 194 -6.31 -15.22 7.78
C THR A 194 -6.71 -14.05 6.90
N PHE A 195 -6.32 -14.09 5.62
CA PHE A 195 -6.76 -13.10 4.64
C PHE A 195 -7.84 -13.67 3.75
N ALA A 196 -8.74 -12.81 3.29
CA ALA A 196 -9.69 -13.10 2.23
C ALA A 196 -9.83 -11.89 1.31
N GLU A 197 -10.01 -12.11 0.02
CA GLU A 197 -10.30 -11.02 -0.91
C GLU A 197 -11.64 -10.36 -0.59
N GLU A 198 -11.70 -9.03 -0.62
CA GLU A 198 -12.90 -8.25 -0.28
C GLU A 198 -14.14 -8.72 -1.06
N PRO A 199 -14.08 -8.90 -2.40
CA PRO A 199 -15.25 -9.40 -3.13
C PRO A 199 -15.60 -10.86 -2.81
N LEU A 200 -14.65 -11.66 -2.32
CA LEU A 200 -14.94 -13.00 -1.80
C LEU A 200 -15.80 -12.92 -0.53
N GLY A 201 -15.54 -11.93 0.33
CA GLY A 201 -16.41 -11.65 1.47
C GLY A 201 -17.85 -11.42 1.03
N VAL A 202 -18.08 -10.52 0.07
CA VAL A 202 -19.42 -10.28 -0.50
C VAL A 202 -20.04 -11.57 -1.04
N THR A 203 -19.25 -12.37 -1.76
CA THR A 203 -19.67 -13.66 -2.31
C THR A 203 -20.17 -14.62 -1.22
N TYR A 204 -19.46 -14.76 -0.10
CA TYR A 204 -19.85 -15.62 1.02
C TYR A 204 -21.07 -15.10 1.77
N LEU A 205 -21.18 -13.79 2.00
CA LEU A 205 -22.35 -13.22 2.65
C LEU A 205 -23.63 -13.46 1.82
N GLU A 206 -23.56 -13.21 0.52
CA GLU A 206 -24.71 -13.40 -0.36
C GLU A 206 -25.01 -14.88 -0.61
N HIS A 207 -23.97 -15.74 -0.56
CA HIS A 207 -24.16 -17.20 -0.61
C HIS A 207 -25.06 -17.70 0.54
N VAL A 208 -24.78 -17.31 1.79
CA VAL A 208 -25.58 -17.73 2.94
C VAL A 208 -26.98 -17.12 2.96
N ARG A 209 -27.23 -16.06 2.19
CA ARG A 209 -28.53 -15.39 2.04
C ARG A 209 -29.36 -15.92 0.86
N SER A 210 -28.73 -16.65 -0.08
CA SER A 210 -29.34 -17.09 -1.33
C SER A 210 -29.73 -18.56 -1.28
N GLU A 211 -31.01 -18.87 -1.36
CA GLU A 211 -31.49 -20.26 -1.37
C GLU A 211 -31.20 -20.97 -2.71
N LYS A 212 -31.23 -20.24 -3.81
CA LYS A 212 -31.04 -20.77 -5.16
C LYS A 212 -29.64 -20.53 -5.68
N ARG A 213 -29.09 -21.51 -6.40
CA ARG A 213 -27.83 -21.34 -7.13
C ARG A 213 -28.01 -20.33 -8.24
N GLN A 214 -27.08 -19.35 -8.29
CA GLN A 214 -27.06 -18.27 -9.28
C GLN A 214 -25.63 -17.83 -9.55
N THR A 215 -25.38 -17.31 -10.74
CA THR A 215 -24.11 -16.68 -11.10
C THR A 215 -24.15 -15.20 -10.74
N ALA A 216 -23.29 -14.80 -9.82
CA ALA A 216 -23.18 -13.43 -9.35
C ALA A 216 -21.92 -12.76 -9.90
N PHE A 217 -22.06 -11.50 -10.28
CA PHE A 217 -20.95 -10.61 -10.57
C PHE A 217 -20.85 -9.59 -9.44
N VAL A 218 -19.76 -9.62 -8.67
CA VAL A 218 -19.51 -8.65 -7.59
C VAL A 218 -18.72 -7.48 -8.15
N PHE A 219 -19.21 -6.28 -7.93
CA PHE A 219 -18.59 -5.00 -8.26
C PHE A 219 -18.36 -4.24 -6.95
N ASP A 220 -17.20 -4.44 -6.35
CA ASP A 220 -16.81 -3.76 -5.09
C ASP A 220 -15.94 -2.55 -5.41
N PHE A 221 -16.54 -1.35 -5.30
CA PHE A 221 -15.87 -0.11 -5.62
C PHE A 221 -15.64 0.73 -4.35
N GLY A 222 -14.47 0.53 -3.76
CA GLY A 222 -14.03 1.18 -2.54
C GLY A 222 -13.41 2.56 -2.74
N GLY A 223 -12.70 3.04 -1.71
CA GLY A 223 -11.96 4.31 -1.75
C GLY A 223 -10.68 4.24 -2.58
N GLY A 224 -10.01 3.09 -2.60
CA GLY A 224 -8.71 2.92 -3.27
C GLY A 224 -8.72 1.96 -4.46
N THR A 225 -9.57 0.92 -4.46
CA THR A 225 -9.63 -0.13 -5.48
C THR A 225 -11.05 -0.35 -5.96
N LEU A 226 -11.13 -0.90 -7.18
CA LEU A 226 -12.30 -1.56 -7.72
C LEU A 226 -11.96 -3.04 -7.87
N ASP A 227 -12.66 -3.88 -7.12
CA ASP A 227 -12.46 -5.31 -7.08
C ASP A 227 -13.66 -6.03 -7.70
N LEU A 228 -13.38 -6.89 -8.68
CA LEU A 228 -14.37 -7.58 -9.50
C LEU A 228 -14.29 -9.09 -9.24
N THR A 229 -15.42 -9.75 -9.09
CA THR A 229 -15.47 -11.22 -8.95
C THR A 229 -16.68 -11.78 -9.69
N LEU A 230 -16.46 -12.83 -10.44
CA LEU A 230 -17.49 -13.69 -11.01
C LEU A 230 -17.52 -14.99 -10.21
N ALA A 231 -18.69 -15.34 -9.65
CA ALA A 231 -18.82 -16.51 -8.80
C ALA A 231 -20.22 -17.12 -8.90
N GLU A 232 -20.31 -18.41 -8.65
CA GLU A 232 -21.56 -19.10 -8.40
C GLU A 232 -21.86 -19.12 -6.90
N ILE A 233 -23.02 -18.62 -6.50
CA ILE A 233 -23.44 -18.48 -5.10
C ILE A 233 -24.80 -19.13 -4.86
N GLY A 234 -25.15 -19.34 -3.60
CA GLY A 234 -26.46 -19.87 -3.19
C GLY A 234 -26.58 -21.38 -3.24
N GLY A 235 -27.68 -21.89 -2.73
CA GLY A 235 -27.93 -23.32 -2.57
C GLY A 235 -27.07 -23.97 -1.48
N ASN A 236 -26.99 -25.30 -1.50
CA ASN A 236 -26.29 -26.10 -0.48
C ASN A 236 -24.84 -26.44 -0.84
N ILE A 237 -24.34 -25.98 -1.98
CA ILE A 237 -22.97 -26.22 -2.45
C ILE A 237 -22.15 -24.95 -2.16
N PRO A 238 -20.94 -25.05 -1.59
CA PRO A 238 -20.11 -23.89 -1.33
C PRO A 238 -19.98 -22.96 -2.55
N PRO A 239 -19.76 -21.67 -2.35
CA PRO A 239 -19.57 -20.75 -3.46
C PRO A 239 -18.35 -21.18 -4.29
N ASN A 240 -18.46 -21.00 -5.61
CA ASN A 240 -17.39 -21.29 -6.56
C ASN A 240 -16.95 -19.99 -7.24
N VAL A 241 -15.74 -19.54 -6.96
CA VAL A 241 -15.16 -18.37 -7.62
C VAL A 241 -14.65 -18.78 -9.00
N ILE A 242 -15.22 -18.19 -10.04
CA ILE A 242 -14.85 -18.47 -11.43
C ILE A 242 -13.64 -17.62 -11.85
N ALA A 243 -13.67 -16.33 -11.51
CA ALA A 243 -12.59 -15.39 -11.79
C ALA A 243 -12.63 -14.17 -10.87
N THR A 244 -11.47 -13.57 -10.61
CA THR A 244 -11.33 -12.30 -9.88
C THR A 244 -10.42 -11.35 -10.64
N ARG A 245 -10.65 -10.03 -10.47
CA ARG A 245 -9.80 -8.99 -11.05
C ARG A 245 -9.83 -7.72 -10.19
N GLY A 246 -8.65 -7.23 -9.82
CA GLY A 246 -8.49 -5.91 -9.21
C GLY A 246 -8.18 -4.84 -10.27
N VAL A 247 -8.79 -3.68 -10.13
CA VAL A 247 -8.48 -2.47 -10.91
C VAL A 247 -8.01 -1.39 -9.94
N LEU A 248 -6.85 -0.80 -10.20
CA LEU A 248 -6.29 0.28 -9.39
C LEU A 248 -7.04 1.60 -9.68
N LEU A 249 -8.26 1.68 -9.20
CA LEU A 249 -9.19 2.80 -9.34
C LEU A 249 -10.03 2.85 -8.08
N GLY A 250 -10.15 4.04 -7.45
CA GLY A 250 -10.89 4.21 -6.20
C GLY A 250 -11.64 5.53 -6.12
N GLY A 251 -12.37 5.74 -5.05
CA GLY A 251 -13.08 6.98 -4.76
C GLY A 251 -12.15 8.18 -4.63
N ASP A 252 -10.91 7.95 -4.16
CA ASP A 252 -9.89 8.99 -4.05
C ASP A 252 -9.49 9.55 -5.44
N ASP A 253 -9.53 8.69 -6.50
CA ASP A 253 -9.31 9.13 -7.88
C ASP A 253 -10.44 10.05 -8.36
N LEU A 254 -11.69 9.76 -7.99
CA LEU A 254 -12.84 10.61 -8.33
C LEU A 254 -12.75 11.97 -7.64
N ASP A 255 -12.31 12.03 -6.38
CA ASP A 255 -12.06 13.28 -5.65
C ASP A 255 -10.94 14.09 -6.31
N LYS A 256 -9.87 13.41 -6.73
CA LYS A 256 -8.78 13.99 -7.51
C LYS A 256 -9.30 14.65 -8.80
N ARG A 257 -10.27 14.04 -9.53
CA ARG A 257 -10.86 14.66 -10.74
C ARG A 257 -11.57 15.98 -10.43
N ILE A 258 -12.31 16.04 -9.33
CA ILE A 258 -12.94 17.28 -8.89
C ILE A 258 -11.87 18.32 -8.51
N MET A 259 -10.81 17.92 -7.77
CA MET A 259 -9.72 18.83 -7.44
C MET A 259 -9.03 19.37 -8.70
N GLN A 260 -8.75 18.54 -9.69
CA GLN A 260 -8.16 18.95 -10.97
C GLN A 260 -9.03 19.97 -11.75
N TYR A 261 -10.36 19.88 -11.60
CA TYR A 261 -11.28 20.90 -12.11
C TYR A 261 -11.15 22.22 -11.33
N LEU A 262 -10.96 22.14 -9.99
CA LEU A 262 -10.80 23.32 -9.13
C LEU A 262 -9.40 23.96 -9.22
N GLN A 263 -8.40 23.29 -9.78
CA GLN A 263 -7.05 23.84 -9.94
C GLN A 263 -7.01 25.17 -10.72
N LYS A 264 -8.05 25.49 -11.50
CA LYS A 264 -8.21 26.81 -12.14
C LYS A 264 -8.19 27.97 -11.13
N TYR A 265 -8.61 27.73 -9.90
CA TYR A 265 -8.55 28.71 -8.81
C TYR A 265 -7.15 28.87 -8.20
N PHE A 266 -6.22 27.96 -8.53
CA PHE A 266 -4.90 27.84 -7.93
C PHE A 266 -3.74 27.86 -8.93
N GLY A 267 -4.01 28.14 -10.21
CA GLY A 267 -2.94 28.37 -11.18
C GLY A 267 -2.99 27.56 -12.46
N LYS A 268 -3.89 26.59 -12.65
CA LYS A 268 -3.90 25.70 -13.81
C LYS A 268 -3.90 26.43 -15.16
N ASP A 269 -4.66 27.51 -15.27
CA ASP A 269 -4.80 28.28 -16.52
C ASP A 269 -4.02 29.59 -16.48
N VAL A 270 -3.05 29.68 -15.57
CA VAL A 270 -2.24 30.91 -15.38
C VAL A 270 -0.98 30.83 -16.23
N THR A 271 -0.63 31.94 -16.87
CA THR A 271 0.64 32.11 -17.57
C THR A 271 1.57 33.06 -16.81
N ILE A 272 2.87 32.77 -16.85
CA ILE A 272 3.91 33.48 -16.11
C ILE A 272 4.86 34.21 -17.03
N GLY A 273 5.10 35.47 -16.73
CA GLY A 273 6.06 36.32 -17.44
C GLY A 273 5.60 36.80 -18.80
N ARG A 274 6.48 37.54 -19.50
CA ARG A 274 6.22 38.09 -20.83
C ARG A 274 6.10 37.01 -21.90
N GLU A 275 6.85 35.90 -21.73
CA GLU A 275 6.87 34.74 -22.62
C GLU A 275 5.64 33.82 -22.44
N LYS A 276 4.77 34.13 -21.48
CA LYS A 276 3.53 33.36 -21.17
C LYS A 276 3.78 31.89 -20.89
N TYR A 277 4.84 31.54 -20.14
CA TYR A 277 5.06 30.16 -19.72
C TYR A 277 3.88 29.64 -18.89
N PRO A 278 3.45 28.39 -19.09
CA PRO A 278 2.40 27.79 -18.28
C PRO A 278 2.85 27.68 -16.81
N PHE A 279 1.89 27.69 -15.89
CA PHE A 279 2.17 27.42 -14.48
C PHE A 279 2.79 26.01 -14.33
N PRO A 280 3.83 25.85 -13.48
CA PRO A 280 4.56 24.58 -13.37
C PRO A 280 3.68 23.38 -13.00
N TYR A 281 3.74 22.33 -13.80
CA TYR A 281 2.90 21.14 -13.64
C TYR A 281 3.18 20.43 -12.31
N GLU A 282 4.45 20.35 -11.88
CA GLU A 282 4.84 19.76 -10.60
C GLU A 282 4.18 20.42 -9.39
N MET A 283 3.83 21.71 -9.47
CA MET A 283 3.09 22.38 -8.40
C MET A 283 1.59 22.09 -8.46
N LEU A 284 1.05 21.83 -9.65
CA LEU A 284 -0.34 21.38 -9.79
C LEU A 284 -0.53 19.94 -9.30
N GLU A 285 0.45 19.07 -9.53
CA GLU A 285 0.42 17.69 -9.02
C GLU A 285 0.36 17.64 -7.48
N LEU A 286 1.04 18.58 -6.81
CA LEU A 286 0.96 18.69 -5.33
C LEU A 286 -0.44 19.05 -4.84
N LEU A 287 -1.33 19.56 -5.70
CA LEU A 287 -2.73 19.83 -5.38
C LEU A 287 -3.64 18.62 -5.56
N ASP A 288 -3.18 17.55 -6.21
CA ASP A 288 -3.99 16.38 -6.52
C ASP A 288 -4.43 15.59 -5.28
N ALA A 289 -3.74 15.76 -4.15
CA ALA A 289 -4.08 15.15 -2.87
C ALA A 289 -3.78 16.13 -1.72
N TRP A 290 -4.63 16.16 -0.72
CA TRP A 290 -4.42 17.07 0.42
C TRP A 290 -3.13 16.75 1.21
N GLN A 291 -2.69 15.49 1.19
CA GLN A 291 -1.48 15.04 1.87
C GLN A 291 -0.19 15.64 1.27
N THR A 292 -0.21 15.98 -0.01
CA THR A 292 0.93 16.59 -0.72
C THR A 292 0.89 18.11 -0.73
N MET A 293 -0.27 18.72 -0.48
CA MET A 293 -0.43 20.19 -0.46
C MET A 293 0.49 20.91 0.54
N PRO A 294 0.79 20.38 1.75
CA PRO A 294 1.72 21.01 2.68
C PRO A 294 3.12 21.24 2.10
N GLU A 295 3.54 20.46 1.10
CA GLU A 295 4.82 20.67 0.40
C GLU A 295 4.92 22.07 -0.22
N LEU A 296 3.80 22.59 -0.74
CA LEU A 296 3.72 23.95 -1.33
C LEU A 296 4.05 25.05 -0.32
N SER A 297 3.90 24.79 0.99
CA SER A 297 4.24 25.76 2.04
C SER A 297 5.74 25.80 2.36
N LYS A 298 6.56 24.88 1.83
CA LYS A 298 8.01 24.91 2.02
C LYS A 298 8.64 26.17 1.40
N PRO A 299 9.71 26.71 2.00
CA PRO A 299 10.29 28.00 1.60
C PRO A 299 10.56 28.12 0.09
N GLN A 300 11.05 27.06 -0.54
CA GLN A 300 11.35 27.03 -1.97
C GLN A 300 10.12 27.23 -2.86
N TYR A 301 8.98 26.58 -2.53
CA TYR A 301 7.74 26.73 -3.27
C TYR A 301 7.07 28.07 -2.94
N MET A 302 7.10 28.49 -1.68
CA MET A 302 6.55 29.78 -1.27
C MET A 302 7.25 30.95 -1.94
N GLN A 303 8.59 30.88 -2.12
CA GLN A 303 9.32 31.90 -2.86
C GLN A 303 8.89 31.93 -4.34
N ARG A 304 8.77 30.75 -4.97
CA ARG A 304 8.28 30.66 -6.36
C ARG A 304 6.86 31.19 -6.51
N ILE A 305 5.95 30.88 -5.57
CA ILE A 305 4.57 31.40 -5.60
C ILE A 305 4.57 32.94 -5.54
N LYS A 306 5.40 33.56 -4.70
CA LYS A 306 5.56 35.02 -4.62
C LYS A 306 6.11 35.60 -5.91
N ASP A 307 7.15 35.00 -6.48
CA ASP A 307 7.73 35.43 -7.76
C ASP A 307 6.70 35.34 -8.90
N PHE A 308 5.84 34.32 -8.85
CA PHE A 308 4.77 34.16 -9.82
C PHE A 308 3.63 35.14 -9.60
N GLN A 309 3.32 35.57 -8.36
CA GLN A 309 2.31 36.57 -8.10
C GLN A 309 2.59 37.87 -8.89
N GLU A 310 3.84 38.34 -8.93
CA GLU A 310 4.23 39.55 -9.62
C GLU A 310 4.17 39.45 -11.14
N LYS A 311 4.35 38.24 -11.69
CA LYS A 311 4.53 37.96 -13.12
C LYS A 311 3.37 37.23 -13.77
N SER A 312 2.34 36.84 -13.01
CA SER A 312 1.25 36.01 -13.49
C SER A 312 0.15 36.78 -14.20
N SER A 313 -0.53 36.11 -15.12
CA SER A 313 -1.74 36.63 -15.75
C SER A 313 -2.96 36.68 -14.82
N ASN A 314 -2.91 35.99 -13.66
CA ASN A 314 -3.99 35.94 -12.68
C ASN A 314 -3.47 36.00 -11.24
N HIS A 315 -3.33 37.20 -10.71
CA HIS A 315 -2.87 37.45 -9.34
C HIS A 315 -3.81 36.90 -8.26
N LYS A 316 -5.12 36.76 -8.57
CA LYS A 316 -6.08 36.21 -7.59
C LYS A 316 -5.81 34.71 -7.36
N ALA A 317 -5.58 33.94 -8.44
CA ALA A 317 -5.26 32.52 -8.35
C ALA A 317 -3.96 32.27 -7.58
N MET A 318 -2.94 33.11 -7.79
CA MET A 318 -1.67 32.98 -7.06
C MET A 318 -1.82 33.29 -5.57
N ARG A 319 -2.62 34.30 -5.21
CA ARG A 319 -2.92 34.60 -3.80
C ARG A 319 -3.76 33.47 -3.15
N ALA A 320 -4.68 32.88 -3.89
CA ALA A 320 -5.45 31.76 -3.40
C ALA A 320 -4.55 30.53 -3.13
N LEU A 321 -3.60 30.25 -4.04
CA LEU A 321 -2.61 29.19 -3.85
C LEU A 321 -1.71 29.44 -2.64
N GLU A 322 -1.24 30.68 -2.46
CA GLU A 322 -0.47 31.07 -1.28
C GLU A 322 -1.26 30.83 0.02
N THR A 323 -2.52 31.27 0.05
CA THR A 323 -3.40 31.11 1.21
C THR A 323 -3.62 29.62 1.52
N LEU A 324 -3.92 28.79 0.48
CA LEU A 324 -4.13 27.36 0.63
C LEU A 324 -2.93 26.66 1.28
N ALA A 325 -1.72 26.97 0.78
CA ALA A 325 -0.48 26.39 1.26
C ALA A 325 -0.08 26.88 2.66
N LYS A 326 -0.13 28.21 2.87
CA LYS A 326 0.35 28.86 4.09
C LYS A 326 -0.50 28.56 5.31
N GLU A 327 -1.81 28.40 5.13
CA GLU A 327 -2.77 28.18 6.20
C GLU A 327 -3.23 26.71 6.32
N ASN A 328 -2.55 25.79 5.61
CA ASN A 328 -2.77 24.34 5.67
C ASN A 328 -4.24 23.94 5.48
N LEU A 329 -4.87 24.47 4.41
CA LEU A 329 -6.31 24.31 4.16
C LEU A 329 -6.66 23.10 3.27
N GLY A 330 -5.68 22.32 2.85
CA GLY A 330 -5.85 21.22 1.90
C GLY A 330 -6.89 20.19 2.35
N TYR A 331 -6.79 19.72 3.59
CA TYR A 331 -7.74 18.74 4.15
C TYR A 331 -9.18 19.26 4.16
N THR A 332 -9.38 20.51 4.60
CA THR A 332 -10.72 21.12 4.62
C THR A 332 -11.32 21.27 3.23
N LEU A 333 -10.48 21.60 2.23
CA LEU A 333 -10.93 21.66 0.83
C LEU A 333 -11.34 20.27 0.33
N PHE A 334 -10.55 19.23 0.61
CA PHE A 334 -10.87 17.86 0.20
C PHE A 334 -12.12 17.32 0.88
N GLN A 335 -12.38 17.67 2.13
CA GLN A 335 -13.67 17.34 2.77
C GLN A 335 -14.87 17.95 2.03
N ARG A 336 -14.73 19.17 1.49
CA ARG A 336 -15.78 19.79 0.66
C ARG A 336 -15.94 19.09 -0.69
N ILE A 337 -14.84 18.61 -1.27
CA ILE A 337 -14.84 17.84 -2.51
C ILE A 337 -15.55 16.49 -2.29
N GLU A 338 -15.17 15.75 -1.25
CA GLU A 338 -15.80 14.48 -0.89
C GLU A 338 -17.29 14.64 -0.62
N PHE A 339 -17.66 15.67 0.14
CA PHE A 339 -19.06 15.99 0.40
C PHE A 339 -19.83 16.27 -0.91
N ALA A 340 -19.25 17.05 -1.82
CA ALA A 340 -19.87 17.36 -3.11
C ALA A 340 -20.03 16.07 -3.96
N LYS A 341 -19.04 15.18 -4.00
CA LYS A 341 -19.12 13.88 -4.65
C LYS A 341 -20.26 13.03 -4.08
N ARG A 342 -20.38 12.96 -2.75
CA ARG A 342 -21.47 12.22 -2.07
C ARG A 342 -22.85 12.80 -2.40
N GLU A 343 -23.02 14.13 -2.42
CA GLU A 343 -24.28 14.76 -2.81
C GLU A 343 -24.67 14.43 -4.25
N LEU A 344 -23.72 14.41 -5.19
CA LEU A 344 -23.97 14.06 -6.59
C LEU A 344 -24.39 12.60 -6.81
N SER A 345 -24.22 11.74 -5.81
CA SER A 345 -24.78 10.37 -5.84
C SER A 345 -26.31 10.36 -5.72
N THR A 346 -26.92 11.40 -5.14
CA THR A 346 -28.35 11.49 -4.92
C THR A 346 -29.02 12.71 -5.55
N LYS A 347 -28.24 13.75 -5.86
CA LYS A 347 -28.74 15.03 -6.42
C LYS A 347 -28.16 15.26 -7.81
N ASP A 348 -28.87 15.99 -8.65
CA ASP A 348 -28.42 16.36 -10.00
C ASP A 348 -27.37 17.48 -10.00
N SER A 349 -27.26 18.22 -8.88
CA SER A 349 -26.25 19.25 -8.69
C SER A 349 -25.94 19.44 -7.22
N THR A 350 -24.76 19.97 -6.96
CA THR A 350 -24.30 20.38 -5.62
C THR A 350 -23.62 21.74 -5.71
N HIS A 351 -23.64 22.47 -4.60
CA HIS A 351 -22.97 23.76 -4.48
C HIS A 351 -21.69 23.62 -3.68
N LEU A 352 -20.55 23.59 -4.40
CA LEU A 352 -19.23 23.51 -3.79
C LEU A 352 -18.75 24.93 -3.48
N ARG A 353 -18.92 25.33 -2.22
CA ARG A 353 -18.47 26.64 -1.73
C ARG A 353 -17.31 26.46 -0.76
N PHE A 354 -16.17 27.11 -1.07
CA PHE A 354 -15.02 27.18 -0.19
C PHE A 354 -14.43 28.59 -0.24
N VAL A 355 -14.77 29.40 0.78
CA VAL A 355 -14.36 30.81 0.88
C VAL A 355 -13.49 30.97 2.13
N HIS A 356 -12.21 31.33 1.94
CA HIS A 356 -11.28 31.55 3.02
C HIS A 356 -10.14 32.47 2.56
N GLY A 357 -9.98 33.63 3.17
CA GLY A 357 -8.97 34.61 2.76
C GLY A 357 -9.06 34.96 1.28
N ALA A 358 -7.98 34.70 0.54
CA ALA A 358 -7.94 34.94 -0.91
C ALA A 358 -8.62 33.83 -1.74
N ILE A 359 -8.99 32.73 -1.14
CA ILE A 359 -9.68 31.63 -1.83
C ILE A 359 -11.16 31.97 -1.95
N GLN A 360 -11.67 31.96 -3.17
CA GLN A 360 -13.05 32.29 -3.50
C GLN A 360 -13.59 31.24 -4.48
N ILE A 361 -13.83 30.03 -3.99
CA ILE A 361 -14.48 28.97 -4.76
C ILE A 361 -15.98 29.02 -4.49
N ASP A 362 -16.76 29.16 -5.54
CA ASP A 362 -18.21 29.20 -5.50
C ASP A 362 -18.73 28.59 -6.81
N GLU A 363 -18.85 27.25 -6.82
CA GLU A 363 -19.13 26.46 -8.01
C GLU A 363 -20.40 25.64 -7.83
N THR A 364 -21.26 25.65 -8.83
CA THR A 364 -22.32 24.66 -8.98
C THR A 364 -21.80 23.52 -9.84
N LEU A 365 -21.55 22.37 -9.21
CA LEU A 365 -21.12 21.16 -9.90
C LEU A 365 -22.37 20.32 -10.20
N THR A 366 -22.68 20.13 -11.50
CA THR A 366 -23.75 19.25 -11.95
C THR A 366 -23.27 17.83 -12.12
N ARG A 367 -24.18 16.85 -12.00
CA ARG A 367 -23.90 15.43 -12.28
C ARG A 367 -23.33 15.23 -13.68
N ASP A 368 -23.85 15.90 -14.68
CA ASP A 368 -23.32 15.84 -16.06
C ASP A 368 -21.87 16.35 -16.15
N ARG A 369 -21.53 17.41 -15.42
CA ARG A 369 -20.15 17.88 -15.37
C ARG A 369 -19.27 16.86 -14.69
N PHE A 370 -19.71 16.32 -13.57
CA PHE A 370 -18.95 15.30 -12.84
C PHE A 370 -18.75 14.04 -13.69
N ASN A 371 -19.78 13.55 -14.38
CA ASN A 371 -19.68 12.40 -15.28
C ASN A 371 -18.62 12.61 -16.36
N ARG A 372 -18.52 13.83 -16.94
CA ARG A 372 -17.45 14.15 -17.90
C ARG A 372 -16.06 14.16 -17.24
N LEU A 373 -15.93 14.60 -16.00
CA LEU A 373 -14.64 14.58 -15.29
C LEU A 373 -14.12 13.16 -15.04
N VAL A 374 -15.02 12.21 -14.78
CA VAL A 374 -14.69 10.82 -14.45
C VAL A 374 -14.84 9.85 -15.64
N GLU A 375 -15.06 10.35 -16.86
CA GLU A 375 -15.29 9.53 -18.07
C GLU A 375 -14.17 8.50 -18.31
N ALA A 376 -12.92 8.92 -18.15
CA ALA A 376 -11.76 8.01 -18.27
C ALA A 376 -11.76 6.91 -17.19
N ASP A 377 -12.25 7.23 -15.99
CA ASP A 377 -12.32 6.30 -14.88
C ASP A 377 -13.47 5.29 -15.08
N VAL A 378 -14.61 5.75 -15.63
CA VAL A 378 -15.71 4.87 -16.06
C VAL A 378 -15.27 3.91 -17.17
N LYS A 379 -14.51 4.42 -18.16
CA LYS A 379 -13.94 3.57 -19.20
C LYS A 379 -13.01 2.50 -18.62
N LYS A 380 -12.13 2.88 -17.70
CA LYS A 380 -11.20 1.96 -17.02
C LYS A 380 -11.95 0.85 -16.26
N ALA A 381 -13.05 1.20 -15.58
CA ALA A 381 -13.90 0.22 -14.91
C ALA A 381 -14.57 -0.73 -15.90
N ARG A 382 -15.12 -0.21 -17.00
CA ARG A 382 -15.74 -1.00 -18.09
C ARG A 382 -14.73 -1.97 -18.74
N ASP A 383 -13.52 -1.49 -19.01
CA ASP A 383 -12.45 -2.31 -19.57
C ASP A 383 -12.10 -3.46 -18.60
N GLY A 384 -11.99 -3.19 -17.29
CA GLY A 384 -11.75 -4.22 -16.27
C GLY A 384 -12.85 -5.30 -16.21
N ILE A 385 -14.13 -4.91 -16.35
CA ILE A 385 -15.25 -5.85 -16.43
C ILE A 385 -15.12 -6.75 -17.66
N ASN A 386 -14.88 -6.15 -18.83
CA ASN A 386 -14.76 -6.88 -20.10
C ASN A 386 -13.58 -7.88 -20.05
N GLU A 387 -12.45 -7.46 -19.48
CA GLU A 387 -11.26 -8.30 -19.34
C GLU A 387 -11.51 -9.48 -18.38
N LEU A 388 -12.24 -9.27 -17.26
CA LEU A 388 -12.63 -10.37 -16.37
C LEU A 388 -13.53 -11.38 -17.07
N LEU A 389 -14.57 -10.92 -17.76
CA LEU A 389 -15.50 -11.77 -18.49
C LEU A 389 -14.78 -12.55 -19.62
N ALA A 390 -13.86 -11.91 -20.33
CA ALA A 390 -13.04 -12.55 -21.35
C ALA A 390 -12.10 -13.62 -20.75
N GLN A 391 -11.45 -13.31 -19.63
CA GLN A 391 -10.58 -14.26 -18.89
C GLN A 391 -11.37 -15.49 -18.44
N ALA A 392 -12.59 -15.28 -17.96
CA ALA A 392 -13.48 -16.36 -17.54
C ALA A 392 -14.13 -17.13 -18.69
N ASN A 393 -13.97 -16.67 -19.92
CA ASN A 393 -14.71 -17.11 -21.09
C ASN A 393 -16.24 -17.16 -20.83
N PHE A 394 -16.76 -16.14 -20.17
CA PHE A 394 -18.13 -16.08 -19.67
C PHE A 394 -18.88 -14.87 -20.26
N PRO A 395 -20.07 -15.07 -20.86
CA PRO A 395 -20.82 -13.96 -21.45
C PRO A 395 -21.53 -13.13 -20.37
N ALA A 396 -21.63 -11.82 -20.53
CA ALA A 396 -22.36 -10.94 -19.62
C ALA A 396 -23.85 -11.37 -19.46
N SER A 397 -24.46 -11.92 -20.53
CA SER A 397 -25.82 -12.45 -20.50
C SER A 397 -26.02 -13.67 -19.59
N GLY A 398 -24.95 -14.38 -19.24
CA GLY A 398 -24.97 -15.53 -18.33
C GLY A 398 -24.92 -15.13 -16.85
N VAL A 399 -24.73 -13.86 -16.51
CA VAL A 399 -24.76 -13.36 -15.14
C VAL A 399 -26.22 -13.18 -14.69
N ASP A 400 -26.60 -13.83 -13.59
CA ASP A 400 -27.96 -13.77 -13.05
C ASP A 400 -28.17 -12.51 -12.20
N VAL A 401 -27.13 -12.10 -11.45
CA VAL A 401 -27.17 -10.93 -10.57
C VAL A 401 -25.85 -10.20 -10.51
N VAL A 402 -25.90 -8.88 -10.53
CA VAL A 402 -24.75 -7.98 -10.30
C VAL A 402 -24.90 -7.35 -8.91
N LEU A 403 -23.95 -7.62 -8.04
CA LEU A 403 -23.91 -7.17 -6.66
C LEU A 403 -22.97 -5.98 -6.54
N ARG A 404 -23.52 -4.79 -6.39
CA ARG A 404 -22.80 -3.54 -6.34
C ARG A 404 -22.59 -3.13 -4.88
N THR A 405 -21.34 -2.99 -4.45
CA THR A 405 -20.95 -2.59 -3.09
C THR A 405 -19.78 -1.60 -3.11
N GLY A 406 -19.39 -1.12 -1.92
CA GLY A 406 -18.39 -0.05 -1.77
C GLY A 406 -18.97 1.36 -1.96
N GLY A 407 -18.43 2.34 -1.23
CA GLY A 407 -18.96 3.71 -1.22
C GLY A 407 -18.95 4.41 -2.58
N SER A 408 -17.93 4.13 -3.41
CA SER A 408 -17.78 4.73 -4.75
C SER A 408 -18.75 4.13 -5.77
N SER A 409 -19.29 2.93 -5.51
CA SER A 409 -20.32 2.31 -6.34
C SER A 409 -21.64 3.06 -6.33
N LEU A 410 -21.87 3.96 -5.35
CA LEU A 410 -23.08 4.79 -5.25
C LEU A 410 -23.12 5.90 -6.29
N VAL A 411 -22.02 6.21 -6.97
CA VAL A 411 -21.97 7.22 -8.02
C VAL A 411 -22.76 6.72 -9.25
N PRO A 412 -23.83 7.44 -9.69
CA PRO A 412 -24.80 6.92 -10.66
C PRO A 412 -24.21 6.44 -11.98
N VAL A 413 -23.21 7.11 -12.54
CA VAL A 413 -22.60 6.74 -13.83
C VAL A 413 -22.02 5.32 -13.84
N PHE A 414 -21.59 4.79 -12.68
CA PHE A 414 -21.13 3.41 -12.59
C PHE A 414 -22.30 2.43 -12.52
N ALA A 415 -23.45 2.84 -11.93
CA ALA A 415 -24.66 2.04 -11.98
C ALA A 415 -25.18 1.94 -13.41
N ASP A 416 -25.30 3.09 -14.09
CA ASP A 416 -25.73 3.17 -15.50
C ASP A 416 -24.83 2.30 -16.40
N MET A 417 -23.51 2.35 -16.17
CA MET A 417 -22.55 1.50 -16.89
C MET A 417 -22.81 0.00 -16.68
N LEU A 418 -23.10 -0.41 -15.44
CA LEU A 418 -23.39 -1.82 -15.13
C LEU A 418 -24.73 -2.26 -15.73
N GLU A 419 -25.74 -1.39 -15.69
CA GLU A 419 -27.05 -1.63 -16.31
C GLU A 419 -26.95 -1.78 -17.83
N ASP A 420 -26.10 -0.98 -18.47
CA ASP A 420 -25.79 -1.10 -19.91
C ASP A 420 -25.15 -2.45 -20.26
N ILE A 421 -24.28 -2.99 -19.40
CA ILE A 421 -23.53 -4.23 -19.69
C ILE A 421 -24.39 -5.47 -19.39
N PHE A 422 -25.12 -5.48 -18.26
CA PHE A 422 -25.75 -6.67 -17.73
C PHE A 422 -27.29 -6.65 -17.80
N GLY A 423 -27.89 -5.48 -17.95
CA GLY A 423 -29.33 -5.25 -17.85
C GLY A 423 -29.74 -4.72 -16.47
N ALA A 424 -30.64 -3.73 -16.45
CA ALA A 424 -31.04 -3.02 -15.23
C ALA A 424 -31.72 -3.93 -14.19
N ASP A 425 -32.43 -4.98 -14.63
CA ASP A 425 -33.13 -5.95 -13.78
C ASP A 425 -32.20 -6.84 -12.95
N ARG A 426 -30.92 -6.92 -13.34
CA ARG A 426 -29.89 -7.75 -12.67
C ARG A 426 -29.04 -6.98 -11.68
N VAL A 427 -28.97 -5.64 -11.78
CA VAL A 427 -28.09 -4.81 -10.94
C VAL A 427 -28.77 -4.53 -9.59
N ARG A 428 -28.10 -4.94 -8.50
CA ARG A 428 -28.57 -4.75 -7.13
C ARG A 428 -27.54 -4.00 -6.31
N GLN A 429 -27.97 -2.94 -5.61
CA GLN A 429 -27.16 -2.25 -4.63
C GLN A 429 -27.20 -3.03 -3.31
N LEU A 430 -26.03 -3.37 -2.79
CA LEU A 430 -25.86 -3.88 -1.44
C LEU A 430 -25.54 -2.73 -0.47
N GLU A 431 -25.64 -3.00 0.83
CA GLU A 431 -25.20 -2.06 1.84
C GLU A 431 -23.67 -1.96 1.85
N PRO A 432 -23.08 -0.81 1.46
CA PRO A 432 -21.65 -0.75 1.11
C PRO A 432 -20.69 -1.08 2.26
N LEU A 433 -21.11 -0.80 3.51
CA LEU A 433 -20.22 -0.93 4.68
C LEU A 433 -20.40 -2.25 5.43
N VAL A 434 -21.42 -3.04 5.09
CA VAL A 434 -21.74 -4.29 5.78
C VAL A 434 -21.42 -5.51 4.93
N SER A 435 -21.45 -5.36 3.61
CA SER A 435 -21.33 -6.49 2.68
C SER A 435 -19.98 -7.20 2.77
N VAL A 436 -18.88 -6.46 2.73
CA VAL A 436 -17.51 -7.02 2.83
C VAL A 436 -17.26 -7.57 4.22
N VAL A 437 -17.43 -6.74 5.26
CA VAL A 437 -17.14 -7.14 6.65
C VAL A 437 -18.04 -8.29 7.12
N GLY A 438 -19.31 -8.29 6.68
CA GLY A 438 -20.23 -9.39 6.98
C GLY A 438 -19.76 -10.71 6.40
N GLY A 439 -19.27 -10.69 5.17
CA GLY A 439 -18.67 -11.86 4.54
C GLY A 439 -17.40 -12.33 5.21
N MET A 440 -16.51 -11.41 5.62
CA MET A 440 -15.34 -11.76 6.43
C MET A 440 -15.75 -12.46 7.74
N ALA A 441 -16.82 -11.99 8.38
CA ALA A 441 -17.36 -12.62 9.59
C ALA A 441 -17.95 -14.02 9.32
N VAL A 442 -18.63 -14.21 8.18
CA VAL A 442 -19.12 -15.54 7.75
C VAL A 442 -17.94 -16.49 7.54
N ILE A 443 -16.93 -16.08 6.78
CA ILE A 443 -15.70 -16.86 6.53
C ILE A 443 -15.03 -17.24 7.87
N ALA A 444 -14.91 -16.29 8.79
CA ALA A 444 -14.32 -16.51 10.10
C ALA A 444 -15.12 -17.54 10.92
N SER A 445 -16.44 -17.43 10.95
CA SER A 445 -17.31 -18.31 11.72
C SER A 445 -17.30 -19.76 11.24
N GLN A 446 -17.24 -19.95 9.92
CA GLN A 446 -17.23 -21.28 9.27
C GLN A 446 -15.83 -21.89 9.21
N ASN A 447 -14.80 -21.22 9.76
CA ASN A 447 -13.40 -21.65 9.70
C ASN A 447 -12.92 -21.93 8.26
N ILE A 448 -13.49 -21.21 7.31
CA ILE A 448 -13.07 -21.28 5.91
C ILE A 448 -11.70 -20.58 5.85
N ARG A 449 -10.75 -21.26 5.21
CA ARG A 449 -9.42 -20.70 4.96
C ARG A 449 -9.29 -20.49 3.45
N PRO A 450 -9.83 -19.39 2.91
CA PRO A 450 -9.57 -19.08 1.52
C PRO A 450 -8.07 -18.86 1.38
N ILE A 451 -7.47 -19.51 0.42
CA ILE A 451 -6.08 -19.22 0.03
C ILE A 451 -6.21 -18.33 -1.20
N PRO A 452 -6.13 -16.99 -1.05
CA PRO A 452 -6.07 -16.10 -2.19
C PRO A 452 -4.82 -16.44 -3.01
N PRO A 453 -4.81 -16.19 -4.32
CA PRO A 453 -3.66 -16.53 -5.19
C PRO A 453 -2.34 -15.87 -4.75
N TYR A 454 -2.40 -14.86 -3.86
CA TYR A 454 -1.22 -14.13 -3.36
C TYR A 454 -0.97 -14.32 -1.87
N THR A 455 -1.81 -15.09 -1.15
CA THR A 455 -1.59 -15.29 0.29
C THR A 455 -0.47 -16.30 0.50
N ILE A 456 0.70 -15.80 0.70
CA ILE A 456 1.81 -16.57 1.26
C ILE A 456 1.53 -16.67 2.76
N ARG A 457 1.27 -17.88 3.25
CA ARG A 457 1.28 -18.16 4.69
C ARG A 457 2.71 -18.06 5.18
N TYR A 458 3.08 -16.90 5.64
CA TYR A 458 4.44 -16.56 6.03
C TYR A 458 5.09 -17.55 7.01
N GLU A 459 4.31 -18.18 7.90
CA GLU A 459 4.84 -19.18 8.85
C GLU A 459 5.03 -20.57 8.25
N ASP A 460 4.17 -20.98 7.32
CA ASP A 460 4.24 -22.31 6.68
C ASP A 460 5.23 -22.33 5.50
N GLU A 461 5.42 -21.23 4.80
CA GLU A 461 6.25 -21.14 3.60
C GLU A 461 7.73 -20.91 3.85
N LYS A 462 8.10 -20.34 5.00
CA LYS A 462 9.51 -20.28 5.44
C LYS A 462 10.20 -21.64 5.42
N ASN A 463 9.44 -22.71 5.58
CA ASN A 463 9.97 -24.08 5.65
C ASN A 463 9.85 -24.87 4.35
N ILE A 464 9.04 -24.42 3.36
CA ILE A 464 8.69 -25.22 2.19
C ILE A 464 9.39 -24.76 0.90
N ILE A 465 9.82 -23.51 0.79
CA ILE A 465 10.42 -23.00 -0.46
C ILE A 465 11.80 -23.60 -0.68
N VAL A 466 12.63 -23.64 0.36
CA VAL A 466 14.01 -24.13 0.30
C VAL A 466 14.24 -25.21 1.35
N SER A 467 14.74 -26.37 0.93
CA SER A 467 15.18 -27.45 1.82
C SER A 467 16.52 -28.04 1.36
N ASP A 468 17.01 -29.01 2.11
CA ASP A 468 18.13 -29.89 1.75
C ASP A 468 19.39 -29.13 1.32
N ILE A 469 19.75 -28.07 2.08
CA ILE A 469 20.94 -27.29 1.79
C ILE A 469 22.17 -28.15 2.06
N GLN A 470 22.92 -28.40 1.01
CA GLN A 470 24.19 -29.15 1.02
C GLN A 470 25.31 -28.21 0.53
N THR A 471 26.45 -28.34 1.11
CA THR A 471 27.64 -27.57 0.73
C THR A 471 28.90 -28.41 0.93
N GLY A 472 29.93 -28.11 0.14
CA GLY A 472 31.27 -28.65 0.37
C GLY A 472 32.04 -27.97 1.50
N SER A 473 31.41 -27.02 2.19
CA SER A 473 32.01 -26.28 3.31
C SER A 473 32.12 -27.13 4.58
N ASP A 474 33.10 -26.80 5.43
CA ASP A 474 33.15 -27.26 6.83
C ASP A 474 32.05 -26.61 7.70
N PHE A 475 31.42 -25.55 7.19
CA PHE A 475 30.32 -24.85 7.84
C PHE A 475 28.97 -25.37 7.32
N ARG A 476 28.02 -25.58 8.23
CA ARG A 476 26.66 -25.92 7.88
C ARG A 476 25.90 -24.66 7.49
N TYR A 477 25.67 -24.44 6.20
CA TYR A 477 24.82 -23.33 5.74
C TYR A 477 23.40 -23.50 6.25
N GLU A 478 22.77 -22.38 6.61
CA GLU A 478 21.44 -22.40 7.20
C GLU A 478 20.48 -21.45 6.48
N LYS A 479 19.22 -21.76 6.58
CA LYS A 479 18.15 -20.85 6.15
C LYS A 479 17.97 -19.74 7.19
N TYR A 480 17.75 -18.54 6.70
CA TYR A 480 17.31 -17.43 7.50
C TYR A 480 16.32 -16.57 6.72
N ILE A 481 15.79 -15.53 7.33
CA ILE A 481 14.95 -14.55 6.68
C ILE A 481 15.76 -13.30 6.41
N MET A 482 15.80 -12.89 5.15
CA MET A 482 16.49 -11.67 4.75
C MET A 482 15.84 -10.45 5.37
N GLN A 483 16.57 -9.71 6.18
CA GLN A 483 16.16 -8.42 6.74
C GLN A 483 17.40 -7.63 7.20
N VAL A 484 17.23 -6.32 7.38
CA VAL A 484 18.27 -5.47 7.97
C VAL A 484 18.57 -5.92 9.40
N ASP A 485 19.82 -5.77 9.82
CA ASP A 485 20.38 -6.18 11.12
C ASP A 485 20.55 -7.71 11.31
N GLU A 486 20.19 -8.53 10.32
CA GLU A 486 20.50 -9.96 10.34
C GLU A 486 21.93 -10.23 9.91
N LYS A 487 22.55 -11.28 10.48
CA LYS A 487 23.87 -11.74 10.05
C LYS A 487 23.85 -12.20 8.60
N ALA A 488 24.80 -11.70 7.80
CA ALA A 488 24.95 -12.09 6.40
C ALA A 488 25.64 -13.44 6.25
N TYR A 489 26.60 -13.78 7.13
CA TYR A 489 27.43 -14.98 7.08
C TYR A 489 27.44 -15.74 8.41
N MET A 490 27.80 -17.02 8.35
CA MET A 490 27.83 -17.91 9.52
C MET A 490 28.94 -17.56 10.53
N ASP A 491 30.07 -17.09 10.04
CA ASP A 491 31.39 -17.08 10.71
C ASP A 491 31.98 -15.69 10.87
N THR A 492 31.22 -14.62 10.60
CA THR A 492 31.69 -13.23 10.80
C THR A 492 30.65 -12.36 11.46
N GLY A 493 31.07 -11.12 11.81
CA GLY A 493 30.20 -10.06 12.33
C GLY A 493 29.41 -9.29 11.27
N TYR A 494 29.58 -9.59 9.97
CA TYR A 494 28.84 -8.91 8.91
C TYR A 494 27.31 -9.02 9.10
N VAL A 495 26.67 -7.87 9.18
CA VAL A 495 25.22 -7.75 9.20
C VAL A 495 24.71 -7.12 7.91
N ILE A 496 23.48 -7.42 7.52
CA ILE A 496 22.79 -6.76 6.41
C ILE A 496 22.50 -5.32 6.87
N SER A 497 23.24 -4.34 6.40
CA SER A 497 23.02 -2.93 6.74
C SER A 497 21.94 -2.29 5.84
N LYS A 498 21.77 -2.82 4.61
CA LYS A 498 20.72 -2.41 3.69
C LYS A 498 20.38 -3.53 2.72
N CYS A 499 19.12 -3.77 2.48
CA CYS A 499 18.68 -4.67 1.43
C CYS A 499 17.51 -4.05 0.66
N PRO A 500 17.35 -4.39 -0.63
CA PRO A 500 16.14 -4.05 -1.36
C PRO A 500 14.90 -4.52 -0.62
N VAL A 501 13.87 -3.67 -0.56
CA VAL A 501 12.61 -3.98 0.17
C VAL A 501 11.99 -5.29 -0.33
N ILE A 502 12.14 -5.59 -1.64
CA ILE A 502 11.69 -6.84 -2.25
C ILE A 502 12.27 -8.10 -1.58
N PHE A 503 13.44 -8.00 -0.93
CA PHE A 503 14.09 -9.13 -0.28
C PHE A 503 13.72 -9.26 1.20
N CYS A 504 13.28 -8.16 1.82
CA CYS A 504 12.90 -8.19 3.24
C CYS A 504 11.78 -9.19 3.48
N GLY A 505 12.04 -10.16 4.34
CA GLY A 505 11.09 -11.22 4.65
C GLY A 505 11.22 -12.48 3.78
N LEU A 506 12.02 -12.48 2.72
CA LEU A 506 12.21 -13.66 1.88
C LEU A 506 13.14 -14.69 2.53
N PRO A 507 12.96 -15.99 2.25
CA PRO A 507 13.94 -17.01 2.60
C PRO A 507 15.29 -16.71 1.95
N ALA A 508 16.34 -16.84 2.73
CA ALA A 508 17.71 -16.67 2.30
C ALA A 508 18.59 -17.79 2.84
N ILE A 509 19.73 -18.01 2.21
CA ILE A 509 20.72 -18.98 2.65
C ILE A 509 21.94 -18.21 3.16
N ARG A 510 22.26 -18.40 4.43
CA ARG A 510 23.44 -17.83 5.07
C ARG A 510 24.64 -18.69 4.73
N THR A 511 25.59 -18.11 3.98
CA THR A 511 26.83 -18.76 3.58
C THR A 511 27.95 -18.52 4.59
N SER A 512 29.13 -19.07 4.38
CA SER A 512 30.32 -18.80 5.19
C SER A 512 31.23 -17.78 4.51
N PHE A 513 31.74 -16.84 5.26
CA PHE A 513 32.76 -15.89 4.77
C PHE A 513 34.09 -16.58 4.51
N ALA A 514 34.43 -17.62 5.25
CA ALA A 514 35.64 -18.41 5.04
C ALA A 514 35.68 -19.05 3.64
N ASP A 515 34.51 -19.33 3.05
CA ASP A 515 34.36 -19.96 1.73
C ASP A 515 34.49 -18.95 0.56
N ARG A 516 34.84 -17.69 0.82
CA ARG A 516 34.96 -16.65 -0.22
C ARG A 516 35.98 -16.95 -1.32
N ASN A 517 36.94 -17.88 -1.09
CA ASN A 517 37.99 -18.26 -2.03
C ASN A 517 37.72 -19.63 -2.70
N VAL A 518 36.60 -20.26 -2.45
CA VAL A 518 36.29 -21.60 -2.99
C VAL A 518 36.04 -21.52 -4.48
N ARG A 519 36.60 -22.49 -5.20
CA ARG A 519 36.47 -22.65 -6.65
C ARG A 519 35.59 -23.86 -6.97
N GLY A 520 34.86 -23.80 -8.05
CA GLY A 520 34.04 -24.91 -8.56
C GLY A 520 32.67 -24.47 -9.06
N GLN A 521 32.01 -25.32 -9.81
CA GLN A 521 30.69 -25.08 -10.34
C GLN A 521 29.56 -25.72 -9.50
N ASP A 522 29.90 -26.53 -8.52
CA ASP A 522 28.98 -27.21 -7.60
C ASP A 522 29.52 -27.02 -6.18
N TRP A 523 29.03 -26.00 -5.49
CA TRP A 523 29.46 -25.71 -4.13
C TRP A 523 28.30 -25.67 -3.14
N VAL A 524 27.16 -25.09 -3.56
CA VAL A 524 25.93 -25.05 -2.76
C VAL A 524 24.82 -25.71 -3.56
N ARG A 525 24.19 -26.70 -2.99
CA ARG A 525 23.01 -27.35 -3.53
C ARG A 525 21.85 -27.19 -2.56
N PHE A 526 20.66 -26.87 -3.07
CA PHE A 526 19.43 -26.82 -2.28
C PHE A 526 18.23 -27.16 -3.16
N THR A 527 17.16 -27.68 -2.55
CA THR A 527 15.95 -28.06 -3.25
C THR A 527 14.89 -26.98 -3.17
N LEU A 528 14.34 -26.59 -4.30
CA LEU A 528 13.17 -25.72 -4.42
C LEU A 528 11.90 -26.56 -4.51
N HIS A 529 10.94 -26.27 -3.65
CA HIS A 529 9.62 -26.91 -3.65
C HIS A 529 8.58 -26.20 -4.52
N ARG A 530 8.93 -25.01 -5.06
CA ARG A 530 8.12 -24.20 -5.97
C ARG A 530 9.00 -23.56 -7.03
N PRO A 531 8.46 -23.25 -8.23
CA PRO A 531 9.16 -22.39 -9.17
C PRO A 531 9.57 -21.08 -8.47
N SER A 532 10.84 -20.69 -8.58
CA SER A 532 11.37 -19.58 -7.80
C SER A 532 12.40 -18.79 -8.58
N ARG A 533 12.51 -17.50 -8.24
CA ARG A 533 13.68 -16.68 -8.56
C ARG A 533 14.72 -16.84 -7.48
N VAL A 534 15.91 -17.16 -7.89
CA VAL A 534 17.09 -17.18 -7.02
C VAL A 534 17.90 -15.95 -7.32
N TYR A 535 18.12 -15.14 -6.28
CA TYR A 535 18.94 -13.96 -6.33
C TYR A 535 20.26 -14.24 -5.62
N VAL A 536 21.32 -13.80 -6.24
CA VAL A 536 22.68 -13.89 -5.68
C VAL A 536 23.25 -12.49 -5.54
N GLY A 537 23.47 -12.05 -4.32
CA GLY A 537 24.20 -10.83 -4.02
C GLY A 537 25.70 -11.13 -4.06
N TYR A 538 26.41 -10.63 -5.08
CA TYR A 538 27.83 -10.87 -5.30
C TYR A 538 28.62 -9.57 -5.18
N ASP A 539 29.86 -9.62 -4.69
CA ASP A 539 30.70 -8.45 -4.45
C ASP A 539 30.70 -7.47 -5.65
N ALA A 540 30.21 -6.25 -5.42
CA ALA A 540 30.01 -5.25 -6.46
C ALA A 540 31.34 -4.69 -7.03
N THR A 541 32.46 -4.95 -6.38
CA THR A 541 33.80 -4.54 -6.85
C THR A 541 34.34 -5.46 -7.93
N VAL A 542 33.73 -6.63 -8.12
CA VAL A 542 34.18 -7.60 -9.13
C VAL A 542 33.67 -7.18 -10.50
N MET A 543 34.59 -7.05 -11.45
CA MET A 543 34.23 -6.68 -12.83
C MET A 543 33.52 -7.82 -13.55
N PRO A 544 32.62 -7.52 -14.52
CA PRO A 544 31.81 -8.55 -15.20
C PRO A 544 32.62 -9.68 -15.83
N GLU A 545 33.82 -9.39 -16.35
CA GLU A 545 34.69 -10.38 -16.99
C GLU A 545 35.32 -11.36 -15.99
N ALA A 546 35.34 -10.96 -14.72
CA ALA A 546 35.93 -11.71 -13.63
C ALA A 546 34.90 -12.52 -12.82
N LEU A 547 33.62 -12.42 -13.16
CA LEU A 547 32.56 -13.20 -12.51
C LEU A 547 32.78 -14.71 -12.70
N PRO A 548 32.43 -15.55 -11.71
CA PRO A 548 32.43 -17.00 -11.86
C PRO A 548 31.59 -17.44 -13.06
N LEU A 549 32.02 -18.48 -13.76
CA LEU A 549 31.32 -18.93 -14.98
C LEU A 549 29.83 -19.23 -14.73
N TRP A 550 29.50 -19.82 -13.58
CA TRP A 550 28.12 -20.16 -13.22
C TRP A 550 27.22 -18.95 -12.99
N LEU A 551 27.79 -17.77 -12.67
CA LEU A 551 27.02 -16.54 -12.40
C LEU A 551 26.85 -15.67 -13.66
N ARG A 552 27.60 -15.91 -14.72
CA ARG A 552 27.58 -15.10 -15.95
C ARG A 552 26.27 -15.18 -16.73
N ASP A 553 25.55 -16.28 -16.58
CA ASP A 553 24.26 -16.50 -17.25
C ASP A 553 23.07 -15.91 -16.46
N PHE A 554 23.34 -15.36 -15.25
CA PHE A 554 22.34 -14.68 -14.46
C PHE A 554 22.08 -13.27 -15.00
N ILE A 555 20.83 -12.82 -14.91
CA ILE A 555 20.44 -11.46 -15.26
C ILE A 555 20.88 -10.53 -14.13
N VAL A 556 21.64 -9.48 -14.46
CA VAL A 556 22.04 -8.45 -13.51
C VAL A 556 20.86 -7.53 -13.20
N GLU A 557 20.67 -7.20 -11.93
CA GLU A 557 19.67 -6.24 -11.45
C GLU A 557 20.35 -4.93 -11.01
N ASP A 558 19.58 -3.83 -11.05
CA ASP A 558 20.05 -2.52 -10.58
C ASP A 558 20.02 -2.38 -9.05
N TRP A 559 19.97 -3.49 -8.32
CA TRP A 559 19.86 -3.51 -6.87
C TRP A 559 21.17 -3.85 -6.21
N LEU A 560 21.35 -3.29 -4.99
CA LEU A 560 22.48 -3.57 -4.12
C LEU A 560 21.99 -4.06 -2.76
N ILE A 561 22.66 -5.08 -2.22
CA ILE A 561 22.60 -5.44 -0.80
C ILE A 561 23.87 -4.87 -0.17
N GLU A 562 23.73 -4.14 0.94
CA GLU A 562 24.87 -3.65 1.69
C GLU A 562 25.04 -4.46 2.96
N VAL A 563 26.26 -4.90 3.22
CA VAL A 563 26.64 -5.61 4.44
C VAL A 563 27.72 -4.81 5.16
N ASN A 564 27.70 -4.78 6.47
CA ASN A 564 28.65 -4.03 7.27
C ASN A 564 29.21 -4.88 8.42
N ASP A 565 30.50 -4.74 8.67
CA ASP A 565 31.20 -5.38 9.77
C ASP A 565 32.07 -4.34 10.48
N GLU A 566 32.14 -4.40 11.82
CA GLU A 566 32.89 -3.43 12.63
C GLU A 566 34.40 -3.39 12.31
N TRP A 567 34.93 -4.50 11.82
CA TRP A 567 36.36 -4.64 11.54
C TRP A 567 36.71 -4.44 10.06
N TYR A 568 35.85 -4.92 9.16
CA TYR A 568 36.10 -4.94 7.72
C TYR A 568 35.31 -3.86 6.95
N GLY A 569 34.45 -3.11 7.65
CA GLY A 569 33.66 -2.02 7.09
C GLY A 569 32.52 -2.47 6.16
N ALA A 570 31.92 -1.49 5.50
CA ALA A 570 30.79 -1.72 4.62
C ALA A 570 31.19 -2.29 3.26
N ARG A 571 30.41 -3.21 2.73
CA ARG A 571 30.57 -3.79 1.40
C ARG A 571 29.23 -3.80 0.67
N ALA A 572 29.26 -3.55 -0.64
CA ALA A 572 28.08 -3.64 -1.50
C ALA A 572 28.11 -4.93 -2.32
N LEU A 573 26.99 -5.60 -2.39
CA LEU A 573 26.75 -6.78 -3.20
C LEU A 573 25.80 -6.41 -4.32
N ARG A 574 26.23 -6.58 -5.57
CA ARG A 574 25.38 -6.45 -6.75
C ARG A 574 24.52 -7.68 -6.89
N VAL A 575 23.25 -7.48 -7.23
CA VAL A 575 22.28 -8.56 -7.30
C VAL A 575 22.22 -9.14 -8.71
N TYR A 576 22.22 -10.44 -8.80
CA TYR A 576 22.04 -11.25 -10.00
C TYR A 576 20.86 -12.19 -9.78
N ARG A 577 20.04 -12.47 -10.79
CA ARG A 577 18.89 -13.37 -10.68
C ARG A 577 18.82 -14.41 -11.77
N GLN A 578 18.25 -15.55 -11.43
CA GLN A 578 17.84 -16.60 -12.36
C GLN A 578 16.56 -17.27 -11.89
N GLU A 579 15.73 -17.70 -12.84
CA GLU A 579 14.48 -18.43 -12.55
C GLU A 579 14.73 -19.94 -12.65
N TYR A 580 14.18 -20.66 -11.67
CA TYR A 580 14.27 -22.11 -11.58
C TYR A 580 12.88 -22.71 -11.40
N GLY A 581 12.67 -23.91 -11.99
CA GLY A 581 11.52 -24.76 -11.68
C GLY A 581 11.64 -25.40 -10.30
N VAL A 582 10.70 -26.29 -9.98
CA VAL A 582 10.79 -27.18 -8.81
C VAL A 582 11.95 -28.16 -9.02
N GLY A 583 12.78 -28.35 -7.98
CA GLY A 583 13.91 -29.27 -8.01
C GLY A 583 15.18 -28.67 -7.45
N ASP A 584 16.31 -29.31 -7.71
CA ASP A 584 17.60 -28.89 -7.17
C ASP A 584 18.18 -27.70 -7.90
N VAL A 585 18.70 -26.75 -7.14
CA VAL A 585 19.50 -25.63 -7.60
C VAL A 585 20.95 -25.86 -7.18
N ILE A 586 21.87 -25.65 -8.10
CA ILE A 586 23.29 -25.78 -7.86
C ILE A 586 23.94 -24.42 -8.14
N LEU A 587 24.65 -23.89 -7.15
CA LEU A 587 25.46 -22.68 -7.26
C LEU A 587 26.94 -23.03 -7.04
N GLY A 588 27.80 -22.40 -7.80
CA GLY A 588 29.23 -22.64 -7.69
C GLY A 588 29.89 -21.83 -6.57
N GLY A 589 31.19 -22.06 -6.40
CA GLY A 589 32.02 -21.31 -5.47
C GLY A 589 32.22 -19.85 -5.88
N ASN A 590 32.72 -19.05 -4.96
CA ASN A 590 32.85 -17.59 -5.12
C ASN A 590 33.99 -17.21 -6.12
N CYS A 591 34.98 -18.00 -6.27
CA CYS A 591 36.06 -18.11 -7.26
C CYS A 591 36.57 -16.80 -7.88
N TYR A 592 37.42 -16.03 -7.18
CA TYR A 592 38.17 -14.92 -7.79
C TYR A 592 39.67 -15.03 -7.58
N GLU A 593 40.49 -14.57 -8.57
CA GLU A 593 41.92 -14.73 -8.55
C GLU A 593 42.74 -13.58 -7.92
N LYS A 594 42.12 -12.42 -7.76
CA LYS A 594 42.77 -11.22 -7.21
C LYS A 594 41.80 -10.47 -6.29
N ASP A 595 42.31 -9.99 -5.15
CA ASP A 595 41.62 -9.13 -4.19
C ASP A 595 40.34 -9.75 -3.60
N MET A 596 40.49 -10.50 -2.55
CA MET A 596 39.49 -11.21 -1.76
C MET A 596 38.04 -10.64 -1.84
N PRO A 597 37.16 -11.12 -2.73
CA PRO A 597 35.78 -10.78 -2.66
C PRO A 597 35.16 -11.33 -1.36
N ILE A 598 34.11 -10.70 -0.87
CA ILE A 598 33.32 -11.30 0.21
C ILE A 598 32.48 -12.44 -0.35
N SER A 599 32.01 -13.34 0.51
CA SER A 599 31.16 -14.43 0.10
C SER A 599 29.80 -13.88 -0.40
N TYR A 600 29.14 -14.61 -1.29
CA TYR A 600 27.83 -14.20 -1.81
C TYR A 600 26.71 -14.52 -0.83
N VAL A 601 25.61 -13.82 -0.98
CA VAL A 601 24.35 -14.03 -0.25
C VAL A 601 23.30 -14.56 -1.22
N VAL A 602 22.49 -15.53 -0.81
CA VAL A 602 21.44 -16.12 -1.64
C VAL A 602 20.08 -15.76 -1.07
N VAL A 603 19.18 -15.24 -1.91
CA VAL A 603 17.79 -14.95 -1.57
C VAL A 603 16.87 -15.70 -2.53
N VAL A 604 15.79 -16.27 -2.04
CA VAL A 604 14.88 -17.07 -2.84
C VAL A 604 13.47 -16.49 -2.76
N GLN A 605 12.89 -16.20 -3.93
CA GLN A 605 11.53 -15.70 -4.08
C GLN A 605 10.71 -16.72 -4.87
N ALA A 606 9.66 -17.26 -4.28
CA ALA A 606 8.73 -18.11 -5.01
C ALA A 606 8.09 -17.34 -6.18
N LEU A 607 8.05 -17.93 -7.36
CA LEU A 607 7.27 -17.46 -8.49
C LEU A 607 5.82 -17.87 -8.25
N ILE A 608 4.93 -16.93 -8.40
CA ILE A 608 3.49 -17.17 -8.31
C ILE A 608 3.04 -17.66 -9.68
N SER A 609 2.52 -18.88 -9.71
CA SER A 609 1.93 -19.48 -10.92
C SER A 609 0.55 -18.89 -11.19
#